data_49fd879db954872057429f696abf814d
#
_entry.id   49fd879db954872057429f696abf814d
#
_cell.length_a   1.000
_cell.length_b   1.000
_cell.length_c   1.000
_cell.angle_alpha   90.00
_cell.angle_beta   90.00
_cell.angle_gamma   90.00
#
_symmetry.space_group_name_H-M   'P 1'
#
loop_
_entity.id
_entity.type
_entity.pdbx_description
1 polymer ?
#
loop_
_entity_poly.entity_id
_entity_poly.type
_entity_poly.pdbx_seq_one_letter_code
_entity_poly.pdbx_strand_id
1 'polypeptide(L)'
;LTVALVLTVNTDSWNRQVDALATSVAGLVPVVKGNGYGFGRDWLADRAASFASHVAVGTVFEVSSVPAQCTPVVLTPSLDIPQSLRDDAILTVGSIAHINAIASHKKSRQVLIKIRSS
;
A
#
# COMPACT_ATOMS: atom_id res chain seq x y z
N LEU A 1 -28.40 -19.28 -8.59
CA LEU A 1 -27.83 -18.27 -7.68
C LEU A 1 -28.22 -16.87 -8.15
N THR A 2 -28.91 -16.13 -7.32
CA THR A 2 -29.31 -14.75 -7.65
C THR A 2 -28.27 -13.78 -7.07
N VAL A 3 -27.70 -12.90 -7.92
CA VAL A 3 -26.84 -11.82 -7.48
C VAL A 3 -27.71 -10.61 -7.13
N ALA A 4 -27.74 -10.23 -5.85
CA ALA A 4 -28.57 -9.13 -5.35
C ALA A 4 -27.97 -7.75 -5.59
N LEU A 5 -26.66 -7.65 -5.73
CA LEU A 5 -25.94 -6.38 -5.88
C LEU A 5 -24.75 -6.55 -6.84
N VAL A 6 -24.66 -5.67 -7.82
CA VAL A 6 -23.54 -5.62 -8.77
C VAL A 6 -22.94 -4.22 -8.74
N LEU A 7 -21.62 -4.14 -8.53
CA LEU A 7 -20.85 -2.90 -8.69
C LEU A 7 -20.30 -2.84 -10.11
N THR A 8 -20.65 -1.78 -10.83
CA THR A 8 -20.09 -1.50 -12.15
C THR A 8 -19.31 -0.20 -12.12
N VAL A 9 -18.08 -0.21 -12.62
CA VAL A 9 -17.21 0.96 -12.66
C VAL A 9 -17.01 1.42 -14.10
N ASN A 10 -17.30 2.69 -14.37
CA ASN A 10 -16.88 3.33 -15.62
C ASN A 10 -15.39 3.64 -15.55
N THR A 11 -14.58 2.76 -16.12
CA THR A 11 -13.10 2.85 -16.01
C THR A 11 -12.54 4.06 -16.74
N ASP A 12 -13.15 4.53 -17.81
CA ASP A 12 -12.68 5.73 -18.53
C ASP A 12 -12.85 6.99 -17.69
N SER A 13 -14.01 7.16 -17.07
CA SER A 13 -14.27 8.27 -16.16
C SER A 13 -13.38 8.19 -14.91
N TRP A 14 -13.23 7.02 -14.35
CA TRP A 14 -12.38 6.78 -13.20
C TRP A 14 -10.92 7.12 -13.50
N ASN A 15 -10.38 6.63 -14.61
CA ASN A 15 -9.01 6.91 -15.04
C ASN A 15 -8.78 8.42 -15.26
N ARG A 16 -9.71 9.12 -15.90
CA ARG A 16 -9.59 10.58 -16.11
C ARG A 16 -9.48 11.35 -14.79
N GLN A 17 -10.29 10.98 -13.80
CA GLN A 17 -10.25 11.63 -12.48
C GLN A 17 -8.95 11.33 -11.73
N VAL A 18 -8.50 10.08 -11.76
CA VAL A 18 -7.24 9.69 -11.13
C VAL A 18 -6.05 10.37 -11.79
N ASP A 19 -6.01 10.43 -13.12
CA ASP A 19 -4.94 11.11 -13.86
C ASP A 19 -4.90 12.61 -13.55
N ALA A 20 -6.06 13.26 -13.45
CA ALA A 20 -6.13 14.67 -13.05
C ALA A 20 -5.59 14.90 -11.63
N LEU A 21 -5.94 14.01 -10.69
CA LEU A 21 -5.43 14.09 -9.32
C LEU A 21 -3.93 13.83 -9.26
N ALA A 22 -3.45 12.78 -9.91
CA ALA A 22 -2.03 12.41 -9.94
C ALA A 22 -1.17 13.52 -10.57
N THR A 23 -1.69 14.23 -11.57
CA THR A 23 -1.01 15.38 -12.20
C THR A 23 -0.96 16.58 -11.26
N SER A 24 -2.01 16.81 -10.47
CA SER A 24 -2.13 17.96 -9.58
C SER A 24 -1.38 17.83 -8.26
N VAL A 25 -1.08 16.61 -7.82
CA VAL A 25 -0.45 16.32 -6.53
C VAL A 25 0.88 15.60 -6.74
N ALA A 26 1.97 16.34 -6.60
CA ALA A 26 3.31 15.76 -6.69
C ALA A 26 3.58 14.80 -5.52
N GLY A 27 4.17 13.63 -5.82
CA GLY A 27 4.52 12.64 -4.80
C GLY A 27 3.34 11.90 -4.19
N LEU A 28 2.22 11.85 -4.90
CA LEU A 28 1.03 11.10 -4.46
C LEU A 28 1.37 9.62 -4.22
N VAL A 29 0.98 9.12 -3.05
CA VAL A 29 1.08 7.70 -2.70
C VAL A 29 -0.33 7.13 -2.55
N PRO A 30 -0.84 6.39 -3.54
CA PRO A 30 -2.17 5.80 -3.47
C PRO A 30 -2.23 4.70 -2.41
N VAL A 31 -3.38 4.57 -1.76
CA VAL A 31 -3.64 3.57 -0.71
C VAL A 31 -4.61 2.53 -1.25
N VAL A 32 -4.21 1.26 -1.22
CA VAL A 32 -4.99 0.14 -1.77
C VAL A 32 -5.30 -0.95 -0.73
N LYS A 33 -5.23 -0.61 0.54
CA LYS A 33 -5.37 -1.54 1.66
C LYS A 33 -6.67 -2.36 1.65
N GLY A 34 -6.64 -3.50 2.36
CA GLY A 34 -7.79 -4.38 2.51
C GLY A 34 -8.19 -4.99 1.18
N ASN A 35 -9.48 -4.92 0.84
CA ASN A 35 -9.99 -5.39 -0.44
C ASN A 35 -9.93 -4.33 -1.57
N GLY A 36 -9.10 -3.29 -1.40
CA GLY A 36 -9.00 -2.20 -2.36
C GLY A 36 -10.27 -1.35 -2.41
N TYR A 37 -10.87 -1.08 -1.26
CA TYR A 37 -12.11 -0.30 -1.15
C TYR A 37 -13.28 -0.86 -1.97
N GLY A 38 -13.34 -2.19 -2.11
CA GLY A 38 -14.37 -2.87 -2.89
C GLY A 38 -14.04 -3.11 -4.36
N PHE A 39 -12.96 -2.51 -4.87
CA PHE A 39 -12.52 -2.71 -6.28
C PHE A 39 -11.69 -3.99 -6.47
N GLY A 40 -11.21 -4.59 -5.38
CA GLY A 40 -10.19 -5.64 -5.41
C GLY A 40 -8.79 -5.04 -5.28
N ARG A 41 -8.01 -5.53 -4.31
CA ARG A 41 -6.70 -4.95 -4.01
C ARG A 41 -5.72 -5.07 -5.17
N ASP A 42 -5.65 -6.22 -5.82
CA ASP A 42 -4.73 -6.45 -6.93
C ASP A 42 -5.06 -5.55 -8.13
N TRP A 43 -6.35 -5.44 -8.47
CA TRP A 43 -6.79 -4.56 -9.55
C TRP A 43 -6.46 -3.10 -9.27
N LEU A 44 -6.73 -2.64 -8.05
CA LEU A 44 -6.48 -1.25 -7.67
C LEU A 44 -4.97 -0.96 -7.59
N ALA A 45 -4.16 -1.91 -7.12
CA ALA A 45 -2.71 -1.78 -7.10
C ALA A 45 -2.10 -1.68 -8.50
N ASP A 46 -2.59 -2.47 -9.45
CA ASP A 46 -2.17 -2.37 -10.85
C ASP A 46 -2.49 -1.00 -11.45
N ARG A 47 -3.67 -0.45 -11.15
CA ARG A 47 -4.05 0.90 -11.59
C ARG A 47 -3.18 1.97 -10.94
N ALA A 48 -2.92 1.85 -9.65
CA ALA A 48 -2.03 2.77 -8.92
C ALA A 48 -0.61 2.79 -9.50
N ALA A 49 -0.09 1.64 -9.91
CA ALA A 49 1.24 1.51 -10.51
C ALA A 49 1.41 2.28 -11.82
N SER A 50 0.32 2.60 -12.51
CA SER A 50 0.39 3.37 -13.76
C SER A 50 0.74 4.85 -13.56
N PHE A 51 0.60 5.39 -12.33
CA PHE A 51 0.84 6.81 -12.05
C PHE A 51 1.66 7.08 -10.78
N ALA A 52 2.01 6.05 -10.01
CA ALA A 52 2.74 6.23 -8.76
C ALA A 52 3.93 5.27 -8.66
N SER A 53 5.03 5.74 -8.07
CA SER A 53 6.21 4.93 -7.78
C SER A 53 6.11 4.18 -6.45
N HIS A 54 5.22 4.63 -5.56
CA HIS A 54 4.96 4.05 -4.25
C HIS A 54 3.48 3.74 -4.11
N VAL A 55 3.16 2.60 -3.53
CA VAL A 55 1.78 2.16 -3.28
C VAL A 55 1.66 1.71 -1.83
N ALA A 56 0.71 2.30 -1.10
CA ALA A 56 0.50 1.98 0.30
C ALA A 56 -0.53 0.88 0.50
N VAL A 57 -0.20 -0.05 1.38
CA VAL A 57 -1.06 -1.15 1.83
C VAL A 57 -1.26 -1.10 3.34
N GLY A 58 -2.22 -1.84 3.86
CA GLY A 58 -2.52 -1.85 5.29
C GLY A 58 -1.47 -2.62 6.09
N THR A 59 -1.22 -3.86 5.74
CA THR A 59 -0.36 -4.78 6.50
C THR A 59 0.76 -5.36 5.65
N VAL A 60 1.75 -5.96 6.31
CA VAL A 60 2.86 -6.67 5.65
C VAL A 60 2.37 -7.82 4.74
N PHE A 61 1.22 -8.39 5.05
CA PHE A 61 0.64 -9.51 4.28
C PHE A 61 -0.01 -9.06 2.97
N GLU A 62 -0.24 -7.78 2.79
CA GLU A 62 -0.83 -7.20 1.58
C GLU A 62 0.22 -6.74 0.55
N VAL A 63 1.49 -6.78 0.91
CA VAL A 63 2.61 -6.31 0.07
C VAL A 63 2.68 -7.06 -1.25
N SER A 64 2.28 -8.33 -1.28
CA SER A 64 2.28 -9.15 -2.50
C SER A 64 1.37 -8.61 -3.61
N SER A 65 0.40 -7.76 -3.27
CA SER A 65 -0.47 -7.10 -4.26
C SER A 65 0.21 -5.92 -4.97
N VAL A 66 1.31 -5.39 -4.42
CA VAL A 66 2.00 -4.25 -5.01
C VAL A 66 2.89 -4.72 -6.16
N PRO A 67 2.72 -4.19 -7.38
CA PRO A 67 3.55 -4.56 -8.53
C PRO A 67 5.05 -4.34 -8.27
N ALA A 68 5.88 -5.16 -8.92
CA ALA A 68 7.33 -5.16 -8.68
C ALA A 68 8.01 -3.81 -8.98
N GLN A 69 7.47 -3.03 -9.92
CA GLN A 69 7.98 -1.71 -10.28
C GLN A 69 7.67 -0.61 -9.26
N CYS A 70 6.79 -0.87 -8.31
CA CYS A 70 6.43 0.07 -7.26
C CYS A 70 7.04 -0.32 -5.92
N THR A 71 7.35 0.66 -5.10
CA THR A 71 7.80 0.45 -3.72
C THR A 71 6.59 0.34 -2.79
N PRO A 72 6.44 -0.76 -2.06
CA PRO A 72 5.33 -0.89 -1.09
C PRO A 72 5.58 -0.04 0.15
N VAL A 73 4.52 0.60 0.63
CA VAL A 73 4.51 1.32 1.91
C VAL A 73 3.48 0.66 2.82
N VAL A 74 3.92 0.11 3.94
CA VAL A 74 3.05 -0.59 4.90
C VAL A 74 2.63 0.38 6.00
N LEU A 75 1.33 0.65 6.10
CA LEU A 75 0.80 1.69 6.99
C LEU A 75 0.64 1.22 8.43
N THR A 76 0.37 -0.07 8.65
CA THR A 76 0.16 -0.62 9.99
C THR A 76 1.49 -1.16 10.55
N PRO A 77 1.96 -0.64 11.71
CA PRO A 77 3.11 -1.22 12.38
C PRO A 77 2.90 -2.69 12.72
N SER A 78 3.93 -3.51 12.59
CA SER A 78 3.86 -4.94 12.88
C SER A 78 5.04 -5.38 13.74
N LEU A 79 4.77 -6.35 14.63
CA LEU A 79 5.80 -7.08 15.38
C LEU A 79 6.20 -8.37 14.68
N ASP A 80 5.34 -8.87 13.80
CA ASP A 80 5.56 -10.09 13.03
C ASP A 80 5.83 -9.73 11.57
N ILE A 81 7.09 -9.88 11.16
CA ILE A 81 7.55 -9.51 9.81
C ILE A 81 7.91 -10.79 9.05
N PRO A 82 7.18 -11.13 7.97
CA PRO A 82 7.46 -12.32 7.18
C PRO A 82 8.88 -12.30 6.60
N GLN A 83 9.56 -13.45 6.64
CA GLN A 83 10.90 -13.59 6.04
C GLN A 83 10.89 -13.34 4.53
N SER A 84 9.76 -13.61 3.87
CA SER A 84 9.56 -13.41 2.43
C SER A 84 9.21 -11.97 2.06
N LEU A 85 9.11 -11.05 3.03
CA LEU A 85 8.77 -9.66 2.75
C LEU A 85 9.81 -9.03 1.82
N ARG A 86 9.35 -8.33 0.79
CA ARG A 86 10.19 -7.60 -0.16
C ARG A 86 11.15 -6.67 0.57
N ASP A 87 12.41 -6.65 0.14
CA ASP A 87 13.47 -5.86 0.77
C ASP A 87 13.26 -4.35 0.64
N ASP A 88 12.58 -3.92 -0.42
CA ASP A 88 12.26 -2.51 -0.70
C ASP A 88 11.02 -1.99 0.06
N ALA A 89 10.30 -2.85 0.78
CA ALA A 89 9.12 -2.43 1.54
C ALA A 89 9.48 -1.43 2.63
N ILE A 90 8.81 -0.28 2.62
CA ILE A 90 8.91 0.76 3.65
C ILE A 90 7.92 0.41 4.76
N LEU A 91 8.40 0.26 5.99
CA LEU A 91 7.57 -0.14 7.11
C LEU A 91 7.30 1.03 8.05
N THR A 92 6.09 1.12 8.57
CA THR A 92 5.74 2.12 9.58
C THR A 92 6.09 1.60 10.97
N VAL A 93 6.72 2.43 11.78
CA VAL A 93 7.07 2.15 13.18
C VAL A 93 6.42 3.18 14.08
N GLY A 94 5.93 2.74 15.24
CA GLY A 94 5.31 3.60 16.26
C GLY A 94 5.85 3.33 17.66
N SER A 95 6.84 2.42 17.80
CA SER A 95 7.44 2.06 19.08
C SER A 95 8.81 1.44 18.87
N ILE A 96 9.60 1.37 19.95
CA ILE A 96 10.89 0.67 19.97
C ILE A 96 10.71 -0.83 19.64
N ALA A 97 9.61 -1.44 20.08
CA ALA A 97 9.32 -2.84 19.78
C ALA A 97 9.20 -3.10 18.27
N HIS A 98 8.58 -2.19 17.52
CA HIS A 98 8.52 -2.28 16.05
C HIS A 98 9.91 -2.18 15.42
N ILE A 99 10.76 -1.28 15.90
CA ILE A 99 12.14 -1.13 15.42
C ILE A 99 12.94 -2.39 15.67
N ASN A 100 12.81 -2.99 16.85
CA ASN A 100 13.51 -4.22 17.21
C ASN A 100 13.05 -5.39 16.34
N ALA A 101 11.76 -5.48 16.02
CA ALA A 101 11.24 -6.50 15.11
C ALA A 101 11.84 -6.37 13.70
N ILE A 102 12.01 -5.16 13.19
CA ILE A 102 12.67 -4.91 11.90
C ILE A 102 14.16 -5.25 11.97
N ALA A 103 14.85 -4.83 13.02
CA ALA A 103 16.28 -5.07 13.20
C ALA A 103 16.62 -6.56 13.25
N SER A 104 15.74 -7.40 13.79
CA SER A 104 15.92 -8.85 13.85
C SER A 104 15.98 -9.53 12.47
N HIS A 105 15.46 -8.88 11.43
CA HIS A 105 15.54 -9.36 10.05
C HIS A 105 16.90 -9.14 9.38
N LYS A 106 17.85 -8.51 10.05
CA LYS A 106 19.24 -8.27 9.58
C LYS A 106 19.35 -7.58 8.22
N LYS A 107 18.31 -6.86 7.80
CA LYS A 107 18.28 -6.10 6.54
C LYS A 107 18.05 -4.63 6.82
N SER A 108 18.77 -3.78 6.11
CA SER A 108 18.51 -2.35 6.14
C SER A 108 17.19 -2.05 5.45
N ARG A 109 16.31 -1.26 6.10
CA ARG A 109 15.02 -0.86 5.56
C ARG A 109 14.78 0.62 5.81
N GLN A 110 14.08 1.25 4.89
CA GLN A 110 13.46 2.54 5.15
C GLN A 110 12.25 2.35 6.05
N VAL A 111 12.03 3.31 6.95
CA VAL A 111 10.88 3.31 7.85
C VAL A 111 10.21 4.66 7.85
N LEU A 112 8.90 4.64 8.10
CA LEU A 112 8.10 5.82 8.43
C LEU A 112 7.86 5.83 9.94
N ILE A 113 8.11 6.94 10.59
CA ILE A 113 7.85 7.09 12.02
C ILE A 113 6.46 7.68 12.22
N LYS A 114 5.59 6.91 12.87
CA LYS A 114 4.27 7.39 13.25
C LYS A 114 4.35 8.14 14.57
N ILE A 115 4.17 9.45 14.49
CA ILE A 115 4.15 10.32 15.67
C ILE A 115 2.69 10.52 16.09
N ARG A 116 2.41 10.31 17.37
CA ARG A 116 1.13 10.72 17.94
C ARG A 116 1.25 12.16 18.43
N SER A 117 0.40 13.02 17.91
CA SER A 117 0.13 14.32 18.52
C SER A 117 -1.00 14.17 19.54
N SER A 118 -0.82 14.76 20.67
CA SER A 118 -1.88 14.86 21.69
C SER A 118 -2.99 15.79 21.21
#